data_7f8178aa700bb2b6caebd5387100ad54
#
_entry.id   7f8178aa700bb2b6caebd5387100ad54
#
_cell.length_a   1.000
_cell.length_b   1.000
_cell.length_c   1.000
_cell.angle_alpha   90.00
_cell.angle_beta   90.00
_cell.angle_gamma   90.00
#
_symmetry.space_group_name_H-M   'P 1'
#
loop_
_entity.id
_entity.type
_entity.pdbx_description
1 polymer ?
#
loop_
_entity_poly.entity_id
_entity_poly.type
_entity_poly.pdbx_seq_one_letter_code
_entity_poly.pdbx_strand_id
1 'polypeptide(L)'
;MNYREEKEGLREKADNLKDSLASLLPSSSQLKELDGILEDLEQDYYTIMVVGEFKHGKSTFVNALLGQDIMPRDVTPTTATINAVFYSETPELQILKMDGSVEKRDLSVEELNQYTASADFNADEIKYLKLFMNAPLLKNRVVLIDTPGVNDLNQQRSDITFQFLPRADVIIFLTSMDAAIKNTEKVFIEEFLLKNGLDKIIFTANFLDRMDDDEIDETVDYIERRIQNILGGEKVKLFPMSAREALEGKMDGDQALLEYSGVPEIEKEIVRRIESGSRSMDKLERFQWRLNAAAEVVKGEIETAAGLSSQSLGSLEAQLAAVEGWFANLGILRGQIQTYLKDRRNEINYMVRKSVQFFGENVCEDIENRIQLYQGADVKNLVESQIPITVKSRFNSWVNQYSDYIHELIRKAQAEVTKG
;
A
#
# COMPACT_ATOMS: atom_id res chain seq x y z
N MET A 1 14.68 -31.33 -9.36
CA MET A 1 14.25 -30.60 -10.55
C MET A 1 15.16 -29.40 -10.73
N ASN A 2 15.52 -29.11 -11.96
CA ASN A 2 16.47 -28.02 -12.27
C ASN A 2 15.64 -26.74 -12.50
N TYR A 3 15.79 -25.72 -11.66
CA TYR A 3 15.10 -24.43 -11.77
C TYR A 3 15.13 -23.85 -13.19
N ARG A 4 16.27 -23.97 -13.85
CA ARG A 4 16.46 -23.44 -15.21
C ARG A 4 15.57 -24.14 -16.23
N GLU A 5 15.41 -25.46 -16.13
CA GLU A 5 14.57 -26.23 -17.03
C GLU A 5 13.07 -25.93 -16.83
N GLU A 6 12.64 -25.81 -15.58
CA GLU A 6 11.25 -25.46 -15.27
C GLU A 6 10.91 -24.02 -15.68
N LYS A 7 11.83 -23.08 -15.45
CA LYS A 7 11.70 -21.70 -15.90
C LYS A 7 11.54 -21.61 -17.43
N GLU A 8 12.38 -22.33 -18.16
CA GLU A 8 12.30 -22.37 -19.61
C GLU A 8 10.97 -22.99 -20.07
N GLY A 9 10.52 -24.06 -19.43
CA GLY A 9 9.23 -24.66 -19.70
C GLY A 9 8.03 -23.72 -19.43
N LEU A 10 8.11 -22.87 -18.39
CA LEU A 10 7.09 -21.84 -18.13
C LEU A 10 7.11 -20.74 -19.19
N ARG A 11 8.31 -20.31 -19.59
CA ARG A 11 8.50 -19.33 -20.66
C ARG A 11 7.89 -19.82 -21.96
N GLU A 12 8.21 -21.05 -22.39
CA GLU A 12 7.65 -21.65 -23.60
C GLU A 12 6.11 -21.72 -23.57
N LYS A 13 5.54 -22.09 -22.42
CA LYS A 13 4.08 -22.09 -22.24
C LYS A 13 3.47 -20.68 -22.36
N ALA A 14 4.12 -19.67 -21.78
CA ALA A 14 3.66 -18.29 -21.83
C ALA A 14 3.75 -17.72 -23.25
N ASP A 15 4.85 -17.97 -23.96
CA ASP A 15 5.04 -17.58 -25.37
C ASP A 15 3.98 -18.23 -26.26
N ASN A 16 3.77 -19.54 -26.15
CA ASN A 16 2.78 -20.29 -26.93
C ASN A 16 1.34 -19.77 -26.65
N LEU A 17 1.01 -19.48 -25.40
CA LEU A 17 -0.30 -18.92 -25.05
C LEU A 17 -0.46 -17.52 -25.63
N LYS A 18 0.57 -16.67 -25.56
CA LYS A 18 0.56 -15.33 -26.12
C LYS A 18 0.40 -15.34 -27.65
N ASP A 19 1.17 -16.18 -28.37
CA ASP A 19 1.09 -16.28 -29.81
C ASP A 19 -0.29 -16.77 -30.28
N SER A 20 -0.84 -17.77 -29.57
CA SER A 20 -2.18 -18.26 -29.83
C SER A 20 -3.24 -17.18 -29.59
N LEU A 21 -3.13 -16.45 -28.47
CA LEU A 21 -4.05 -15.37 -28.14
C LEU A 21 -3.96 -14.21 -29.12
N ALA A 22 -2.75 -13.79 -29.51
CA ALA A 22 -2.54 -12.73 -30.50
C ALA A 22 -3.16 -13.06 -31.86
N SER A 23 -3.15 -14.34 -32.21
CA SER A 23 -3.79 -14.82 -33.46
C SER A 23 -5.32 -14.85 -33.38
N LEU A 24 -5.88 -15.26 -32.22
CA LEU A 24 -7.32 -15.48 -32.06
C LEU A 24 -8.06 -14.22 -31.58
N LEU A 25 -7.46 -13.47 -30.65
CA LEU A 25 -8.05 -12.32 -29.97
C LEU A 25 -7.00 -11.19 -29.82
N PRO A 26 -6.62 -10.50 -30.90
CA PRO A 26 -5.53 -9.51 -30.88
C PRO A 26 -5.84 -8.27 -29.99
N SER A 27 -7.08 -8.07 -29.59
CA SER A 27 -7.50 -6.98 -28.71
C SER A 27 -7.59 -7.38 -27.23
N SER A 28 -7.26 -8.62 -26.88
CA SER A 28 -7.32 -9.10 -25.49
C SER A 28 -6.35 -8.34 -24.59
N SER A 29 -6.84 -7.92 -23.41
CA SER A 29 -6.01 -7.30 -22.37
C SER A 29 -4.98 -8.26 -21.78
N GLN A 30 -5.19 -9.58 -21.92
CA GLN A 30 -4.30 -10.62 -21.42
C GLN A 30 -2.96 -10.68 -22.16
N LEU A 31 -2.87 -10.14 -23.37
CA LEU A 31 -1.59 -9.99 -24.10
C LEU A 31 -0.59 -9.16 -23.28
N LYS A 32 -1.03 -8.08 -22.61
CA LYS A 32 -0.18 -7.26 -21.76
C LYS A 32 0.25 -7.99 -20.47
N GLU A 33 -0.64 -8.81 -19.91
CA GLU A 33 -0.29 -9.62 -18.73
C GLU A 33 0.73 -10.71 -19.08
N LEU A 34 0.56 -11.38 -20.22
CA LEU A 34 1.52 -12.37 -20.71
C LEU A 34 2.88 -11.74 -21.04
N ASP A 35 2.90 -10.54 -21.63
CA ASP A 35 4.15 -9.76 -21.81
C ASP A 35 4.83 -9.48 -20.46
N GLY A 36 4.07 -9.07 -19.46
CA GLY A 36 4.59 -8.84 -18.11
C GLY A 36 5.15 -10.11 -17.45
N ILE A 37 4.50 -11.27 -17.65
CA ILE A 37 5.00 -12.55 -17.14
C ILE A 37 6.31 -12.94 -17.84
N LEU A 38 6.40 -12.78 -19.16
CA LEU A 38 7.60 -13.08 -19.93
C LEU A 38 8.76 -12.16 -19.56
N GLU A 39 8.51 -10.87 -19.39
CA GLU A 39 9.51 -9.90 -18.93
C GLU A 39 10.02 -10.25 -17.53
N ASP A 40 9.12 -10.55 -16.58
CA ASP A 40 9.48 -10.93 -15.21
C ASP A 40 10.29 -12.26 -15.19
N LEU A 41 9.93 -13.23 -16.04
CA LEU A 41 10.69 -14.47 -16.21
C LEU A 41 12.09 -14.23 -16.79
N GLU A 42 12.23 -13.32 -17.74
CA GLU A 42 13.52 -13.01 -18.36
C GLU A 42 14.44 -12.26 -17.39
N GLN A 43 13.92 -11.24 -16.73
CA GLN A 43 14.66 -10.38 -15.80
C GLN A 43 15.05 -11.13 -14.54
N ASP A 44 14.20 -12.00 -14.03
CA ASP A 44 14.44 -12.87 -12.88
C ASP A 44 14.99 -12.14 -11.64
N TYR A 45 14.42 -10.97 -11.34
CA TYR A 45 14.78 -10.19 -10.17
C TYR A 45 14.19 -10.78 -8.87
N TYR A 46 14.93 -10.66 -7.80
CA TYR A 46 14.44 -10.90 -6.43
C TYR A 46 13.93 -9.58 -5.87
N THR A 47 12.63 -9.49 -5.70
CA THR A 47 11.96 -8.24 -5.36
C THR A 47 11.69 -8.13 -3.88
N ILE A 48 12.29 -7.13 -3.25
CA ILE A 48 12.07 -6.75 -1.85
C ILE A 48 11.23 -5.48 -1.85
N MET A 49 10.08 -5.51 -1.20
CA MET A 49 9.15 -4.39 -1.15
C MET A 49 9.02 -3.87 0.27
N VAL A 50 9.23 -2.55 0.47
CA VAL A 50 9.05 -1.89 1.77
C VAL A 50 7.69 -1.22 1.78
N VAL A 51 6.83 -1.62 2.71
CA VAL A 51 5.47 -1.11 2.88
C VAL A 51 5.23 -0.66 4.32
N GLY A 52 4.27 0.21 4.54
CA GLY A 52 3.91 0.73 5.86
C GLY A 52 3.25 2.09 5.76
N GLU A 53 2.76 2.61 6.89
CA GLU A 53 2.09 3.91 6.92
C GLU A 53 3.01 5.07 6.56
N PHE A 54 2.37 6.19 6.24
CA PHE A 54 3.06 7.46 6.07
C PHE A 54 3.80 7.87 7.35
N LYS A 55 5.00 8.44 7.22
CA LYS A 55 5.88 8.88 8.33
C LYS A 55 6.49 7.75 9.19
N HIS A 56 6.39 6.51 8.82
CA HIS A 56 7.09 5.43 9.54
C HIS A 56 8.56 5.27 9.13
N GLY A 57 9.08 6.13 8.23
CA GLY A 57 10.50 6.15 7.85
C GLY A 57 10.89 5.14 6.78
N LYS A 58 9.97 4.75 5.88
CA LYS A 58 10.24 3.81 4.77
C LYS A 58 11.41 4.25 3.90
N SER A 59 11.37 5.47 3.37
CA SER A 59 12.44 5.99 2.50
C SER A 59 13.77 6.13 3.24
N THR A 60 13.75 6.48 4.53
CA THR A 60 14.96 6.47 5.38
C THR A 60 15.52 5.07 5.54
N PHE A 61 14.64 4.08 5.74
CA PHE A 61 15.03 2.68 5.85
C PHE A 61 15.57 2.13 4.52
N VAL A 62 14.96 2.50 3.39
CA VAL A 62 15.47 2.18 2.06
C VAL A 62 16.87 2.79 1.87
N ASN A 63 17.07 4.05 2.23
CA ASN A 63 18.39 4.69 2.23
C ASN A 63 19.41 3.94 3.11
N ALA A 64 18.99 3.51 4.30
CA ALA A 64 19.82 2.71 5.20
C ALA A 64 20.21 1.36 4.58
N LEU A 65 19.27 0.65 3.94
CA LEU A 65 19.57 -0.59 3.23
C LEU A 65 20.54 -0.39 2.05
N LEU A 66 20.39 0.71 1.31
CA LEU A 66 21.26 1.09 0.20
C LEU A 66 22.64 1.59 0.66
N GLY A 67 22.74 2.09 1.90
CA GLY A 67 23.92 2.76 2.45
C GLY A 67 24.18 4.13 1.80
N GLN A 68 23.17 4.76 1.23
CA GLN A 68 23.25 6.03 0.53
C GLN A 68 21.98 6.84 0.76
N ASP A 69 22.12 8.15 0.97
CA ASP A 69 21.01 9.07 1.20
C ASP A 69 20.50 9.65 -0.14
N ILE A 70 19.75 8.86 -0.87
CA ILE A 70 19.24 9.21 -2.20
C ILE A 70 17.72 9.42 -2.22
N MET A 71 16.95 8.62 -1.46
CA MET A 71 15.50 8.80 -1.38
C MET A 71 15.17 10.07 -0.61
N PRO A 72 14.28 10.92 -1.14
CA PRO A 72 13.83 12.12 -0.43
C PRO A 72 13.24 11.79 0.94
N ARG A 73 13.58 12.61 1.95
CA ARG A 73 13.15 12.46 3.34
C ARG A 73 12.54 13.76 3.83
N ASP A 74 11.24 13.98 3.66
CA ASP A 74 10.59 15.20 4.14
C ASP A 74 9.40 14.93 5.06
N VAL A 75 8.98 15.96 5.80
CA VAL A 75 7.83 15.95 6.72
C VAL A 75 6.49 15.91 5.97
N THR A 76 6.48 16.33 4.70
CA THR A 76 5.37 16.20 3.76
C THR A 76 5.40 14.81 3.09
N PRO A 77 4.30 14.33 2.48
CA PRO A 77 4.32 13.09 1.71
C PRO A 77 5.45 13.13 0.68
N THR A 78 6.52 12.34 0.95
CA THR A 78 7.75 12.41 0.14
C THR A 78 7.69 11.48 -1.06
N THR A 79 6.99 10.37 -0.93
CA THR A 79 6.92 9.38 -2.00
C THR A 79 5.57 9.47 -2.68
N ALA A 80 5.52 10.16 -3.82
CA ALA A 80 4.31 10.26 -4.65
C ALA A 80 4.19 9.09 -5.63
N THR A 81 5.31 8.43 -5.93
CA THR A 81 5.44 7.36 -6.91
C THR A 81 6.11 6.14 -6.28
N ILE A 82 5.95 4.98 -6.88
CA ILE A 82 6.77 3.80 -6.53
C ILE A 82 8.18 4.02 -7.07
N ASN A 83 9.19 3.75 -6.23
CA ASN A 83 10.59 3.83 -6.60
C ASN A 83 11.18 2.41 -6.58
N ALA A 84 11.54 1.88 -7.75
CA ALA A 84 12.19 0.58 -7.90
C ALA A 84 13.69 0.78 -8.13
N VAL A 85 14.51 0.26 -7.21
CA VAL A 85 15.97 0.46 -7.23
C VAL A 85 16.67 -0.80 -7.72
N PHE A 86 17.48 -0.64 -8.76
CA PHE A 86 18.20 -1.69 -9.46
C PHE A 86 19.71 -1.50 -9.33
N TYR A 87 20.47 -2.60 -9.43
CA TYR A 87 21.91 -2.51 -9.49
C TYR A 87 22.40 -1.98 -10.85
N SER A 88 23.27 -1.00 -10.80
CA SER A 88 24.07 -0.55 -11.94
C SER A 88 25.36 0.11 -11.44
N GLU A 89 26.43 -0.02 -12.20
CA GLU A 89 27.65 0.74 -11.93
C GLU A 89 27.53 2.20 -12.36
N THR A 90 26.65 2.49 -13.32
CA THR A 90 26.36 3.83 -13.79
C THR A 90 25.01 4.28 -13.23
N PRO A 91 24.98 5.34 -12.40
CA PRO A 91 23.73 5.88 -11.88
C PRO A 91 22.85 6.45 -13.01
N GLU A 92 21.57 6.10 -13.01
CA GLU A 92 20.57 6.60 -13.98
C GLU A 92 19.19 6.61 -13.30
N LEU A 93 18.37 7.61 -13.60
CA LEU A 93 16.96 7.67 -13.26
C LEU A 93 16.14 7.49 -14.54
N GLN A 94 15.20 6.57 -14.53
CA GLN A 94 14.22 6.37 -15.58
C GLN A 94 12.81 6.62 -15.06
N ILE A 95 12.09 7.51 -15.71
CA ILE A 95 10.71 7.83 -15.41
C ILE A 95 9.83 7.05 -16.39
N LEU A 96 9.11 6.04 -15.90
CA LEU A 96 8.14 5.29 -16.68
C LEU A 96 6.79 5.98 -16.61
N LYS A 97 6.26 6.38 -17.76
CA LYS A 97 4.94 7.02 -17.86
C LYS A 97 3.83 5.99 -18.13
N MET A 98 2.60 6.41 -17.85
CA MET A 98 1.41 5.55 -18.05
C MET A 98 1.17 5.20 -19.52
N ASP A 99 1.65 6.02 -20.47
CA ASP A 99 1.59 5.77 -21.91
C ASP A 99 2.66 4.76 -22.40
N GLY A 100 3.53 4.29 -21.49
CA GLY A 100 4.64 3.38 -21.78
C GLY A 100 5.93 4.06 -22.21
N SER A 101 5.97 5.38 -22.33
CA SER A 101 7.20 6.12 -22.64
C SER A 101 8.16 6.11 -21.43
N VAL A 102 9.46 6.17 -21.72
CA VAL A 102 10.53 6.18 -20.71
C VAL A 102 11.37 7.43 -20.92
N GLU A 103 11.45 8.24 -19.89
CA GLU A 103 12.32 9.42 -19.86
C GLU A 103 13.54 9.12 -18.98
N LYS A 104 14.74 9.43 -19.47
CA LYS A 104 16.01 9.19 -18.75
C LYS A 104 16.57 10.49 -18.21
N ARG A 105 17.07 10.46 -16.98
CA ARG A 105 17.70 11.57 -16.26
C ARG A 105 18.92 11.08 -15.48
N ASP A 106 19.73 12.01 -15.05
CA ASP A 106 20.79 11.73 -14.07
C ASP A 106 20.17 11.44 -12.72
N LEU A 107 20.67 10.42 -12.02
CA LEU A 107 20.18 10.09 -10.68
C LEU A 107 20.75 11.09 -9.67
N SER A 108 19.90 11.93 -9.10
CA SER A 108 20.22 12.85 -8.00
C SER A 108 19.02 13.05 -7.08
N VAL A 109 19.29 13.53 -5.86
CA VAL A 109 18.25 13.89 -4.89
C VAL A 109 17.37 15.03 -5.44
N GLU A 110 17.97 15.98 -6.14
CA GLU A 110 17.29 17.14 -6.75
C GLU A 110 16.28 16.68 -7.82
N GLU A 111 16.67 15.75 -8.67
CA GLU A 111 15.77 15.18 -9.68
C GLU A 111 14.64 14.37 -9.03
N LEU A 112 14.95 13.55 -8.03
CA LEU A 112 13.93 12.77 -7.31
C LEU A 112 12.94 13.65 -6.56
N ASN A 113 13.37 14.80 -6.03
CA ASN A 113 12.49 15.76 -5.37
C ASN A 113 11.39 16.31 -6.29
N GLN A 114 11.60 16.31 -7.62
CA GLN A 114 10.58 16.73 -8.58
C GLN A 114 9.38 15.77 -8.63
N TYR A 115 9.55 14.54 -8.12
CA TYR A 115 8.53 13.48 -8.11
C TYR A 115 8.00 13.18 -6.70
N THR A 116 8.21 14.09 -5.76
CA THR A 116 7.62 14.01 -4.41
C THR A 116 6.19 14.55 -4.42
N ALA A 117 5.40 14.23 -3.41
CA ALA A 117 4.02 14.68 -3.30
C ALA A 117 3.86 16.19 -3.11
N SER A 118 4.95 16.90 -2.75
CA SER A 118 5.01 18.36 -2.63
C SER A 118 5.40 19.06 -3.93
N ALA A 119 5.82 18.30 -4.95
CA ALA A 119 6.20 18.85 -6.23
C ALA A 119 4.97 19.13 -7.11
N ASP A 120 5.08 20.16 -7.94
CA ASP A 120 4.01 20.59 -8.86
C ASP A 120 4.07 19.74 -10.15
N PHE A 121 3.88 18.42 -10.03
CA PHE A 121 3.85 17.49 -11.15
C PHE A 121 2.57 16.65 -11.16
N ASN A 122 2.17 16.17 -12.33
CA ASN A 122 1.01 15.30 -12.48
C ASN A 122 1.40 13.85 -12.19
N ALA A 123 1.21 13.41 -10.94
CA ALA A 123 1.53 12.04 -10.50
C ALA A 123 0.75 10.97 -11.30
N ASP A 124 -0.41 11.30 -11.87
CA ASP A 124 -1.25 10.37 -12.64
C ASP A 124 -0.64 10.00 -14.00
N GLU A 125 0.35 10.76 -14.48
CA GLU A 125 1.07 10.47 -15.71
C GLU A 125 2.22 9.49 -15.50
N ILE A 126 2.68 9.31 -14.27
CA ILE A 126 3.84 8.47 -13.94
C ILE A 126 3.39 7.13 -13.39
N LYS A 127 3.88 6.06 -14.03
CA LYS A 127 3.63 4.70 -13.57
C LYS A 127 4.51 4.34 -12.37
N TYR A 128 5.83 4.52 -12.50
CA TYR A 128 6.82 4.37 -11.42
C TYR A 128 8.19 4.87 -11.88
N LEU A 129 9.12 5.03 -10.93
CA LEU A 129 10.50 5.41 -11.17
C LEU A 129 11.41 4.18 -11.09
N LYS A 130 12.37 4.06 -12.01
CA LYS A 130 13.48 3.10 -11.93
C LYS A 130 14.76 3.85 -11.60
N LEU A 131 15.38 3.51 -10.49
CA LEU A 131 16.65 4.07 -10.05
C LEU A 131 17.74 3.01 -10.25
N PHE A 132 18.79 3.35 -10.96
CA PHE A 132 19.94 2.49 -11.18
C PHE A 132 21.12 3.02 -10.39
N MET A 133 21.69 2.20 -9.51
CA MET A 133 22.79 2.63 -8.65
C MET A 133 23.64 1.46 -8.15
N ASN A 134 24.86 1.78 -7.73
CA ASN A 134 25.76 0.80 -7.14
C ASN A 134 25.49 0.70 -5.63
N ALA A 135 24.76 -0.33 -5.22
CA ALA A 135 24.58 -0.69 -3.83
C ALA A 135 24.77 -2.22 -3.64
N PRO A 136 25.50 -2.66 -2.59
CA PRO A 136 25.83 -4.09 -2.40
C PRO A 136 24.60 -4.99 -2.33
N LEU A 137 23.53 -4.56 -1.67
CA LEU A 137 22.28 -5.30 -1.53
C LEU A 137 21.64 -5.65 -2.88
N LEU A 138 21.79 -4.77 -3.87
CA LEU A 138 21.13 -4.90 -5.18
C LEU A 138 21.87 -5.85 -6.12
N LYS A 139 23.07 -6.27 -5.76
CA LYS A 139 23.81 -7.27 -6.53
C LYS A 139 23.01 -8.57 -6.66
N ASN A 140 23.35 -9.38 -7.65
CA ASN A 140 22.67 -10.66 -7.91
C ASN A 140 21.19 -10.53 -8.23
N ARG A 141 20.80 -9.49 -8.98
CA ARG A 141 19.43 -9.25 -9.43
C ARG A 141 18.43 -9.03 -8.30
N VAL A 142 18.83 -8.37 -7.24
CA VAL A 142 17.90 -7.87 -6.22
C VAL A 142 17.36 -6.52 -6.64
N VAL A 143 16.05 -6.33 -6.47
CA VAL A 143 15.36 -5.04 -6.65
C VAL A 143 14.72 -4.65 -5.34
N LEU A 144 14.98 -3.43 -4.90
CA LEU A 144 14.38 -2.85 -3.70
C LEU A 144 13.31 -1.85 -4.12
N ILE A 145 12.09 -2.02 -3.62
CA ILE A 145 10.95 -1.16 -3.96
C ILE A 145 10.54 -0.34 -2.73
N ASP A 146 10.66 0.99 -2.85
CA ASP A 146 10.07 1.95 -1.90
C ASP A 146 8.67 2.33 -2.37
N THR A 147 7.69 2.28 -1.46
CA THR A 147 6.29 2.54 -1.77
C THR A 147 5.77 3.80 -1.11
N PRO A 148 4.78 4.48 -1.71
CA PRO A 148 3.97 5.47 -1.00
C PRO A 148 3.38 4.88 0.29
N GLY A 149 3.07 5.75 1.25
CA GLY A 149 2.39 5.32 2.49
C GLY A 149 1.01 4.74 2.19
N VAL A 150 0.67 3.60 2.82
CA VAL A 150 -0.59 2.88 2.57
C VAL A 150 -1.86 3.66 2.95
N ASN A 151 -1.71 4.76 3.69
CA ASN A 151 -2.79 5.70 4.01
C ASN A 151 -2.61 7.06 3.34
N ASP A 152 -1.83 7.15 2.29
CA ASP A 152 -1.75 8.40 1.53
C ASP A 152 -3.13 8.68 0.90
N LEU A 153 -3.60 9.93 1.04
CA LEU A 153 -4.96 10.39 0.74
C LEU A 153 -5.45 10.15 -0.70
N ASN A 154 -4.61 9.62 -1.56
CA ASN A 154 -4.91 9.29 -2.96
C ASN A 154 -5.14 7.79 -3.14
N GLN A 155 -6.38 7.41 -3.36
CA GLN A 155 -6.84 6.04 -3.64
C GLN A 155 -6.08 5.39 -4.82
N GLN A 156 -5.68 6.17 -5.82
CA GLN A 156 -4.92 5.70 -6.98
C GLN A 156 -3.50 5.21 -6.64
N ARG A 157 -2.83 5.81 -5.64
CA ARG A 157 -1.48 5.42 -5.20
C ARG A 157 -1.49 4.09 -4.44
N SER A 158 -2.55 3.85 -3.68
CA SER A 158 -2.81 2.56 -3.03
C SER A 158 -2.99 1.46 -4.06
N ASP A 159 -3.74 1.73 -5.14
CA ASP A 159 -4.01 0.75 -6.20
C ASP A 159 -2.74 0.31 -6.93
N ILE A 160 -1.79 1.23 -7.17
CA ILE A 160 -0.50 0.89 -7.77
C ILE A 160 0.33 0.02 -6.82
N THR A 161 0.41 0.37 -5.53
CA THR A 161 1.11 -0.44 -4.52
C THR A 161 0.55 -1.86 -4.48
N PHE A 162 -0.78 -2.02 -4.51
CA PHE A 162 -1.45 -3.32 -4.50
C PHE A 162 -1.15 -4.18 -5.74
N GLN A 163 -0.91 -3.56 -6.89
CA GLN A 163 -0.51 -4.28 -8.11
C GLN A 163 0.92 -4.86 -8.02
N PHE A 164 1.80 -4.25 -7.23
CA PHE A 164 3.17 -4.73 -7.04
C PHE A 164 3.31 -5.77 -5.91
N LEU A 165 2.44 -5.77 -4.91
CA LEU A 165 2.50 -6.73 -3.79
C LEU A 165 2.59 -8.20 -4.22
N PRO A 166 1.80 -8.69 -5.18
CA PRO A 166 1.90 -10.09 -5.63
C PRO A 166 3.25 -10.44 -6.29
N ARG A 167 4.00 -9.44 -6.74
CA ARG A 167 5.31 -9.61 -7.38
C ARG A 167 6.45 -9.65 -6.37
N ALA A 168 6.22 -9.29 -5.12
CA ALA A 168 7.25 -9.27 -4.09
C ALA A 168 7.65 -10.70 -3.66
N ASP A 169 8.96 -10.93 -3.59
CA ASP A 169 9.56 -12.12 -2.99
C ASP A 169 9.66 -11.98 -1.47
N VAL A 170 9.94 -10.77 -1.01
CA VAL A 170 9.94 -10.38 0.40
C VAL A 170 9.18 -9.06 0.54
N ILE A 171 8.33 -8.98 1.55
CA ILE A 171 7.62 -7.78 1.95
C ILE A 171 8.13 -7.38 3.33
N ILE A 172 8.72 -6.21 3.44
CA ILE A 172 9.11 -5.63 4.73
C ILE A 172 8.00 -4.70 5.17
N PHE A 173 7.23 -5.14 6.16
CA PHE A 173 6.19 -4.31 6.77
C PHE A 173 6.78 -3.46 7.88
N LEU A 174 6.76 -2.16 7.69
CA LEU A 174 7.34 -1.18 8.59
C LEU A 174 6.27 -0.48 9.42
N THR A 175 6.29 -0.70 10.73
CA THR A 175 5.50 0.02 11.72
C THR A 175 6.41 0.92 12.60
N SER A 176 5.90 1.45 13.68
CA SER A 176 6.60 2.36 14.59
C SER A 176 6.69 1.79 16.00
N MET A 177 7.84 1.97 16.68
CA MET A 177 7.99 1.70 18.10
C MET A 177 7.15 2.67 18.97
N ASP A 178 6.98 3.92 18.50
CA ASP A 178 6.25 4.97 19.24
C ASP A 178 4.74 4.70 19.33
N ALA A 179 4.18 3.89 18.46
CA ALA A 179 2.75 3.68 18.35
C ALA A 179 2.42 2.22 18.06
N ALA A 180 1.56 1.64 18.87
CA ALA A 180 1.00 0.31 18.59
C ALA A 180 0.37 0.28 17.19
N ILE A 181 0.28 -0.93 16.61
CA ILE A 181 -0.38 -1.18 15.32
C ILE A 181 -1.73 -0.46 15.27
N LYS A 182 -1.89 0.49 14.36
CA LYS A 182 -3.12 1.26 14.15
C LYS A 182 -4.17 0.42 13.43
N ASN A 183 -5.44 0.85 13.50
CA ASN A 183 -6.52 0.15 12.78
C ASN A 183 -6.29 0.10 11.26
N THR A 184 -5.69 1.12 10.70
CA THR A 184 -5.35 1.20 9.27
C THR A 184 -4.28 0.18 8.88
N GLU A 185 -3.25 0.01 9.72
CA GLU A 185 -2.22 -1.03 9.56
C GLU A 185 -2.81 -2.43 9.73
N LYS A 186 -3.71 -2.61 10.71
CA LYS A 186 -4.44 -3.87 10.89
C LYS A 186 -5.20 -4.26 9.62
N VAL A 187 -6.02 -3.35 9.08
CA VAL A 187 -6.77 -3.58 7.84
C VAL A 187 -5.82 -3.91 6.68
N PHE A 188 -4.70 -3.21 6.56
CA PHE A 188 -3.71 -3.48 5.53
C PHE A 188 -3.08 -4.87 5.66
N ILE A 189 -2.75 -5.30 6.88
CA ILE A 189 -2.25 -6.66 7.14
C ILE A 189 -3.30 -7.70 6.75
N GLU A 190 -4.54 -7.56 7.23
CA GLU A 190 -5.62 -8.52 7.03
C GLU A 190 -6.06 -8.63 5.55
N GLU A 191 -6.24 -7.50 4.88
CA GLU A 191 -6.83 -7.48 3.54
C GLU A 191 -5.82 -7.64 2.41
N PHE A 192 -4.58 -7.23 2.62
CA PHE A 192 -3.59 -7.17 1.54
C PHE A 192 -2.35 -8.03 1.81
N LEU A 193 -1.73 -7.94 2.99
CA LEU A 193 -0.48 -8.66 3.22
C LEU A 193 -0.68 -10.17 3.34
N LEU A 194 -1.67 -10.62 4.10
CA LEU A 194 -1.91 -12.05 4.32
C LEU A 194 -2.23 -12.82 3.03
N LYS A 195 -2.82 -12.16 2.04
CA LYS A 195 -3.11 -12.78 0.73
C LYS A 195 -1.84 -13.12 -0.06
N ASN A 196 -0.69 -12.53 0.30
CA ASN A 196 0.59 -12.77 -0.37
C ASN A 196 1.47 -13.83 0.32
N GLY A 197 1.01 -14.38 1.44
CA GLY A 197 1.73 -15.37 2.25
C GLY A 197 2.49 -14.74 3.41
N LEU A 198 2.26 -15.25 4.62
CA LEU A 198 2.89 -14.75 5.85
C LEU A 198 4.40 -14.99 5.86
N ASP A 199 4.84 -16.08 5.26
CA ASP A 199 6.25 -16.47 5.11
C ASP A 199 7.10 -15.45 4.35
N LYS A 200 6.49 -14.61 3.52
CA LYS A 200 7.16 -13.52 2.80
C LYS A 200 7.30 -12.23 3.60
N ILE A 201 6.59 -12.09 4.71
CA ILE A 201 6.55 -10.84 5.47
C ILE A 201 7.66 -10.83 6.52
N ILE A 202 8.42 -9.73 6.56
CA ILE A 202 9.32 -9.37 7.66
C ILE A 202 8.66 -8.20 8.38
N PHE A 203 8.32 -8.40 9.65
CA PHE A 203 7.76 -7.34 10.48
C PHE A 203 8.87 -6.54 11.12
N THR A 204 8.90 -5.23 10.90
CA THR A 204 9.90 -4.32 11.45
C THR A 204 9.24 -3.14 12.14
N ALA A 205 9.84 -2.63 13.21
CA ALA A 205 9.39 -1.42 13.89
C ALA A 205 10.51 -0.38 13.98
N ASN A 206 10.28 0.79 13.38
CA ASN A 206 11.24 1.89 13.34
C ASN A 206 11.13 2.80 14.55
N PHE A 207 12.12 3.68 14.72
CA PHE A 207 12.27 4.65 15.80
C PHE A 207 12.74 4.04 17.11
N LEU A 208 13.58 3.00 17.04
CA LEU A 208 14.28 2.45 18.20
C LEU A 208 15.07 3.53 18.95
N ASP A 209 15.66 4.47 18.22
CA ASP A 209 16.40 5.63 18.73
C ASP A 209 15.60 6.60 19.61
N ARG A 210 14.28 6.39 19.74
CA ARG A 210 13.40 7.21 20.60
C ARG A 210 12.94 6.48 21.85
N MET A 211 13.35 5.23 22.00
CA MET A 211 12.96 4.40 23.14
C MET A 211 14.06 4.41 24.20
N ASP A 212 13.64 4.32 25.46
CA ASP A 212 14.57 4.03 26.54
C ASP A 212 14.89 2.52 26.54
N ASP A 213 16.16 2.16 26.82
CA ASP A 213 16.65 0.78 26.69
C ASP A 213 15.83 -0.24 27.51
N ASP A 214 15.29 0.18 28.66
CA ASP A 214 14.49 -0.64 29.57
C ASP A 214 13.04 -0.85 29.09
N GLU A 215 12.56 -0.07 28.11
CA GLU A 215 11.21 -0.18 27.55
C GLU A 215 11.18 -0.97 26.22
N ILE A 216 12.34 -1.22 25.61
CA ILE A 216 12.42 -1.83 24.27
C ILE A 216 11.76 -3.20 24.25
N ASP A 217 12.17 -4.12 25.16
CA ASP A 217 11.68 -5.49 25.18
C ASP A 217 10.17 -5.57 25.43
N GLU A 218 9.63 -4.74 26.35
CA GLU A 218 8.21 -4.70 26.64
C GLU A 218 7.41 -4.19 25.43
N THR A 219 7.94 -3.17 24.75
CA THR A 219 7.32 -2.59 23.55
C THR A 219 7.31 -3.58 22.39
N VAL A 220 8.43 -4.27 22.15
CA VAL A 220 8.54 -5.33 21.12
C VAL A 220 7.51 -6.43 21.40
N ASP A 221 7.48 -6.96 22.61
CA ASP A 221 6.52 -7.99 23.04
C ASP A 221 5.06 -7.53 22.87
N TYR A 222 4.78 -6.26 23.14
CA TYR A 222 3.44 -5.70 22.96
C TYR A 222 3.03 -5.64 21.50
N ILE A 223 3.92 -5.15 20.63
CA ILE A 223 3.66 -5.06 19.18
C ILE A 223 3.52 -6.48 18.58
N GLU A 224 4.40 -7.43 18.94
CA GLU A 224 4.31 -8.83 18.49
C GLU A 224 2.97 -9.45 18.87
N ARG A 225 2.50 -9.29 20.12
CA ARG A 225 1.19 -9.78 20.55
C ARG A 225 0.05 -9.16 19.74
N ARG A 226 0.13 -7.88 19.39
CA ARG A 226 -0.89 -7.24 18.56
C ARG A 226 -0.91 -7.82 17.15
N ILE A 227 0.26 -8.00 16.53
CA ILE A 227 0.37 -8.63 15.22
C ILE A 227 -0.13 -10.07 15.31
N GLN A 228 0.28 -10.85 16.31
CA GLN A 228 -0.17 -12.21 16.53
C GLN A 228 -1.71 -12.32 16.64
N ASN A 229 -2.35 -11.38 17.33
CA ASN A 229 -3.82 -11.35 17.42
C ASN A 229 -4.47 -11.08 16.07
N ILE A 230 -3.88 -10.24 15.22
CA ILE A 230 -4.35 -9.99 13.85
C ILE A 230 -4.19 -11.24 12.99
N LEU A 231 -3.12 -12.00 13.20
CA LEU A 231 -2.80 -13.22 12.47
C LEU A 231 -3.51 -14.48 13.00
N GLY A 232 -4.50 -14.34 13.89
CA GLY A 232 -5.24 -15.47 14.42
C GLY A 232 -4.44 -16.40 15.34
N GLY A 233 -3.37 -15.89 15.95
CA GLY A 233 -2.53 -16.61 16.93
C GLY A 233 -1.17 -17.07 16.38
N GLU A 234 -0.87 -16.86 15.10
CA GLU A 234 0.44 -17.19 14.53
C GLU A 234 1.54 -16.28 15.09
N LYS A 235 2.62 -16.91 15.57
CA LYS A 235 3.75 -16.19 16.14
C LYS A 235 4.60 -15.57 15.03
N VAL A 236 4.97 -14.32 15.23
CA VAL A 236 5.89 -13.60 14.36
C VAL A 236 7.07 -13.06 15.16
N LYS A 237 8.17 -12.82 14.49
CA LYS A 237 9.30 -12.08 15.03
C LYS A 237 9.24 -10.65 14.52
N LEU A 238 9.26 -9.69 15.44
CA LEU A 238 9.43 -8.28 15.13
C LEU A 238 10.92 -7.91 15.19
N PHE A 239 11.36 -7.11 14.24
CA PHE A 239 12.70 -6.55 14.22
C PHE A 239 12.64 -5.06 14.58
N PRO A 240 12.97 -4.68 15.83
CA PRO A 240 13.09 -3.27 16.18
C PRO A 240 14.33 -2.67 15.51
N MET A 241 14.23 -1.42 15.05
CA MET A 241 15.35 -0.77 14.39
C MET A 241 15.26 0.75 14.41
N SER A 242 16.40 1.43 14.20
CA SER A 242 16.51 2.85 13.88
C SER A 242 17.06 3.02 12.46
N ALA A 243 16.19 3.35 11.52
CA ALA A 243 16.59 3.60 10.14
C ALA A 243 17.55 4.79 10.01
N ARG A 244 17.41 5.80 10.88
CA ARG A 244 18.27 6.98 10.93
C ARG A 244 19.68 6.60 11.33
N GLU A 245 19.84 5.94 12.48
CA GLU A 245 21.15 5.56 13.00
C GLU A 245 21.87 4.55 12.11
N ALA A 246 21.09 3.65 11.47
CA ALA A 246 21.67 2.74 10.49
C ALA A 246 22.26 3.47 9.27
N LEU A 247 21.55 4.47 8.78
CA LEU A 247 22.03 5.27 7.66
C LEU A 247 23.26 6.09 8.05
N GLU A 248 23.21 6.77 9.18
CA GLU A 248 24.32 7.54 9.75
C GLU A 248 25.56 6.63 9.97
N GLY A 249 25.36 5.49 10.65
CA GLY A 249 26.43 4.52 10.90
C GLY A 249 27.09 3.99 9.62
N LYS A 250 26.31 3.74 8.56
CA LYS A 250 26.87 3.33 7.26
C LYS A 250 27.60 4.45 6.55
N MET A 251 27.07 5.68 6.57
CA MET A 251 27.68 6.84 5.89
C MET A 251 28.96 7.29 6.57
N ASP A 252 28.98 7.29 7.89
CA ASP A 252 30.12 7.74 8.70
C ASP A 252 31.11 6.61 9.01
N GLY A 253 30.77 5.35 8.69
CA GLY A 253 31.60 4.18 8.99
C GLY A 253 31.58 3.82 10.47
N ASP A 254 30.58 4.26 11.24
CA ASP A 254 30.41 3.93 12.65
C ASP A 254 29.72 2.58 12.83
N GLN A 255 30.56 1.54 12.98
CA GLN A 255 30.09 0.17 13.14
C GLN A 255 29.27 -0.04 14.43
N ALA A 256 29.61 0.67 15.51
CA ALA A 256 28.88 0.52 16.78
C ALA A 256 27.46 1.08 16.67
N LEU A 257 27.30 2.25 16.06
CA LEU A 257 26.00 2.85 15.78
C LEU A 257 25.18 1.98 14.84
N LEU A 258 25.81 1.42 13.80
CA LEU A 258 25.17 0.53 12.85
C LEU A 258 24.64 -0.74 13.54
N GLU A 259 25.43 -1.40 14.38
CA GLU A 259 25.00 -2.61 15.12
C GLU A 259 23.86 -2.27 16.10
N TYR A 260 23.96 -1.15 16.81
CA TYR A 260 22.91 -0.69 17.74
C TYR A 260 21.59 -0.40 17.02
N SER A 261 21.64 0.05 15.79
CA SER A 261 20.46 0.38 14.99
C SER A 261 19.50 -0.79 14.72
N GLY A 262 19.90 -2.04 14.93
CA GLY A 262 19.12 -3.25 14.64
C GLY A 262 18.99 -3.61 13.15
N VAL A 263 19.38 -2.72 12.21
CA VAL A 263 19.26 -2.97 10.76
C VAL A 263 20.12 -4.14 10.28
N PRO A 264 21.32 -4.39 10.78
CA PRO A 264 22.11 -5.56 10.39
C PRO A 264 21.40 -6.91 10.61
N GLU A 265 20.54 -7.03 11.63
CA GLU A 265 19.75 -8.25 11.84
C GLU A 265 18.68 -8.43 10.75
N ILE A 266 18.09 -7.33 10.28
CA ILE A 266 17.14 -7.36 9.16
C ILE A 266 17.85 -7.73 7.86
N GLU A 267 19.04 -7.18 7.63
CA GLU A 267 19.86 -7.53 6.45
C GLU A 267 20.26 -9.00 6.45
N LYS A 268 20.65 -9.56 7.60
CA LYS A 268 20.91 -11.00 7.75
C LYS A 268 19.67 -11.83 7.42
N GLU A 269 18.49 -11.41 7.89
CA GLU A 269 17.23 -12.11 7.59
C GLU A 269 16.87 -12.02 6.10
N ILE A 270 17.09 -10.87 5.46
CA ILE A 270 16.93 -10.71 4.01
C ILE A 270 17.87 -11.67 3.25
N VAL A 271 19.17 -11.67 3.60
CA VAL A 271 20.15 -12.55 2.98
C VAL A 271 19.80 -14.02 3.19
N ARG A 272 19.39 -14.40 4.40
CA ARG A 272 18.94 -15.75 4.72
C ARG A 272 17.78 -16.19 3.81
N ARG A 273 16.81 -15.32 3.58
CA ARG A 273 15.67 -15.59 2.67
C ARG A 273 16.11 -15.68 1.22
N ILE A 274 17.03 -14.83 0.79
CA ILE A 274 17.62 -14.90 -0.56
C ILE A 274 18.35 -16.23 -0.78
N GLU A 275 19.07 -16.74 0.22
CA GLU A 275 19.93 -17.93 0.12
C GLU A 275 19.20 -19.26 0.40
N SER A 276 18.07 -19.23 1.12
CA SER A 276 17.38 -20.43 1.62
C SER A 276 16.85 -21.40 0.55
N GLY A 277 17.09 -21.13 -0.73
CA GLY A 277 16.77 -22.06 -1.84
C GLY A 277 15.26 -22.22 -2.14
N SER A 278 14.36 -21.80 -1.26
CA SER A 278 12.91 -21.67 -1.53
C SER A 278 12.66 -20.66 -2.66
N ARG A 279 13.58 -19.70 -2.84
CA ARG A 279 13.61 -18.69 -3.89
C ARG A 279 13.24 -19.22 -5.28
N SER A 280 13.79 -20.37 -5.65
CA SER A 280 13.62 -20.92 -6.98
C SER A 280 12.25 -21.56 -7.18
N MET A 281 11.80 -22.35 -6.19
CA MET A 281 10.53 -23.07 -6.29
C MET A 281 9.33 -22.15 -6.06
N ASP A 282 9.34 -21.33 -5.02
CA ASP A 282 8.26 -20.37 -4.72
C ASP A 282 8.05 -19.39 -5.87
N LYS A 283 9.14 -19.00 -6.54
CA LYS A 283 9.10 -18.11 -7.70
C LYS A 283 8.48 -18.79 -8.91
N LEU A 284 8.87 -20.04 -9.19
CA LEU A 284 8.26 -20.83 -10.26
C LEU A 284 6.77 -21.10 -9.98
N GLU A 285 6.40 -21.40 -8.76
CA GLU A 285 5.00 -21.56 -8.36
C GLU A 285 4.19 -20.29 -8.59
N ARG A 286 4.73 -19.11 -8.29
CA ARG A 286 4.06 -17.83 -8.59
C ARG A 286 3.89 -17.60 -10.08
N PHE A 287 4.93 -17.84 -10.87
CA PHE A 287 4.83 -17.71 -12.32
C PHE A 287 3.80 -18.69 -12.89
N GLN A 288 3.82 -19.94 -12.41
CA GLN A 288 2.84 -20.95 -12.79
C GLN A 288 1.41 -20.52 -12.41
N TRP A 289 1.24 -19.96 -11.20
CA TRP A 289 -0.07 -19.46 -10.75
C TRP A 289 -0.56 -18.29 -11.63
N ARG A 290 0.29 -17.29 -11.90
CA ARG A 290 -0.04 -16.16 -12.77
C ARG A 290 -0.39 -16.61 -14.18
N LEU A 291 0.40 -17.53 -14.74
CA LEU A 291 0.15 -18.09 -16.06
C LEU A 291 -1.15 -18.87 -16.11
N ASN A 292 -1.46 -19.67 -15.10
CA ASN A 292 -2.72 -20.40 -15.01
C ASN A 292 -3.91 -19.43 -14.90
N ALA A 293 -3.80 -18.38 -14.08
CA ALA A 293 -4.83 -17.35 -13.95
C ALA A 293 -5.10 -16.65 -15.29
N ALA A 294 -4.05 -16.25 -16.00
CA ALA A 294 -4.16 -15.68 -17.34
C ALA A 294 -4.80 -16.66 -18.33
N ALA A 295 -4.41 -17.93 -18.29
CA ALA A 295 -4.96 -18.97 -19.16
C ALA A 295 -6.46 -19.22 -18.94
N GLU A 296 -6.94 -19.19 -17.68
CA GLU A 296 -8.38 -19.31 -17.38
C GLU A 296 -9.18 -18.11 -17.92
N VAL A 297 -8.66 -16.90 -17.81
CA VAL A 297 -9.29 -15.70 -18.39
C VAL A 297 -9.33 -15.81 -19.91
N VAL A 298 -8.21 -16.17 -20.55
CA VAL A 298 -8.12 -16.38 -22.01
C VAL A 298 -9.13 -17.43 -22.48
N LYS A 299 -9.25 -18.55 -21.75
CA LYS A 299 -10.23 -19.58 -22.03
C LYS A 299 -11.66 -19.02 -22.04
N GLY A 300 -12.03 -18.24 -21.03
CA GLY A 300 -13.33 -17.58 -20.95
C GLY A 300 -13.59 -16.62 -22.13
N GLU A 301 -12.58 -15.84 -22.52
CA GLU A 301 -12.66 -14.94 -23.69
C GLU A 301 -12.86 -15.72 -24.99
N ILE A 302 -12.13 -16.83 -25.19
CA ILE A 302 -12.28 -17.70 -26.38
C ILE A 302 -13.64 -18.37 -26.41
N GLU A 303 -14.14 -18.90 -25.27
CA GLU A 303 -15.46 -19.50 -25.17
C GLU A 303 -16.57 -18.48 -25.51
N THR A 304 -16.42 -17.24 -25.05
CA THR A 304 -17.34 -16.13 -25.36
C THR A 304 -17.30 -15.79 -26.84
N ALA A 305 -16.11 -15.66 -27.43
CA ALA A 305 -15.95 -15.37 -28.86
C ALA A 305 -16.49 -16.51 -29.76
N ALA A 306 -16.26 -17.77 -29.36
CA ALA A 306 -16.78 -18.95 -30.06
C ALA A 306 -18.32 -19.02 -29.97
N GLY A 307 -18.89 -18.71 -28.78
CA GLY A 307 -20.34 -18.61 -28.58
C GLY A 307 -20.98 -17.54 -29.47
N LEU A 308 -20.36 -16.36 -29.56
CA LEU A 308 -20.79 -15.28 -30.46
C LEU A 308 -20.69 -15.68 -31.94
N SER A 309 -19.62 -16.32 -32.34
CA SER A 309 -19.40 -16.78 -33.74
C SER A 309 -20.41 -17.83 -34.18
N SER A 310 -20.94 -18.64 -33.25
CA SER A 310 -21.94 -19.68 -33.57
C SER A 310 -23.37 -19.15 -33.64
N GLN A 311 -23.63 -17.91 -33.30
CA GLN A 311 -24.95 -17.28 -33.34
C GLN A 311 -25.30 -16.77 -34.75
N SER A 312 -26.60 -16.87 -35.11
CA SER A 312 -27.09 -16.27 -36.36
C SER A 312 -26.96 -14.74 -36.31
N LEU A 313 -26.70 -14.10 -37.48
CA LEU A 313 -26.56 -12.66 -37.60
C LEU A 313 -27.73 -11.90 -36.94
N GLY A 314 -28.97 -12.38 -37.12
CA GLY A 314 -30.15 -11.79 -36.50
C GLY A 314 -30.21 -11.88 -34.98
N SER A 315 -29.65 -12.94 -34.38
CA SER A 315 -29.55 -13.03 -32.93
C SER A 315 -28.47 -12.11 -32.36
N LEU A 316 -27.37 -11.90 -33.10
CA LEU A 316 -26.32 -10.94 -32.73
C LEU A 316 -26.83 -9.50 -32.86
N GLU A 317 -27.58 -9.16 -33.89
CA GLU A 317 -28.21 -7.84 -34.05
C GLU A 317 -29.21 -7.54 -32.90
N ALA A 318 -30.01 -8.54 -32.50
CA ALA A 318 -30.93 -8.40 -31.37
C ALA A 318 -30.22 -8.20 -30.03
N GLN A 319 -29.10 -8.89 -29.80
CA GLN A 319 -28.25 -8.71 -28.61
C GLN A 319 -27.54 -7.35 -28.65
N LEU A 320 -27.04 -6.90 -29.78
CA LEU A 320 -26.45 -5.59 -29.95
C LEU A 320 -27.46 -4.48 -29.61
N ALA A 321 -28.68 -4.56 -30.16
CA ALA A 321 -29.74 -3.62 -29.87
C ALA A 321 -30.14 -3.60 -28.37
N ALA A 322 -30.14 -4.76 -27.72
CA ALA A 322 -30.39 -4.85 -26.27
C ALA A 322 -29.28 -4.18 -25.46
N VAL A 323 -28.00 -4.42 -25.84
CA VAL A 323 -26.84 -3.79 -25.21
C VAL A 323 -26.80 -2.27 -25.45
N GLU A 324 -27.09 -1.82 -26.68
CA GLU A 324 -27.22 -0.39 -26.99
C GLU A 324 -28.34 0.29 -26.18
N GLY A 325 -29.48 -0.37 -26.02
CA GLY A 325 -30.57 0.06 -25.17
C GLY A 325 -30.17 0.17 -23.69
N TRP A 326 -29.36 -0.77 -23.21
CA TRP A 326 -28.81 -0.74 -21.87
C TRP A 326 -27.81 0.42 -21.69
N PHE A 327 -26.88 0.61 -22.65
CA PHE A 327 -25.93 1.73 -22.63
C PHE A 327 -26.63 3.10 -22.71
N ALA A 328 -27.72 3.23 -23.47
CA ALA A 328 -28.52 4.47 -23.50
C ALA A 328 -29.09 4.81 -22.12
N ASN A 329 -29.47 3.80 -21.33
CA ASN A 329 -29.98 3.96 -19.98
C ASN A 329 -28.89 4.21 -18.91
N LEU A 330 -27.64 3.83 -19.18
CA LEU A 330 -26.54 4.04 -18.23
C LEU A 330 -26.34 5.51 -17.86
N GLY A 331 -26.51 6.42 -18.81
CA GLY A 331 -26.42 7.86 -18.56
C GLY A 331 -27.49 8.35 -17.57
N ILE A 332 -28.71 7.84 -17.71
CA ILE A 332 -29.83 8.15 -16.82
C ILE A 332 -29.58 7.56 -15.44
N LEU A 333 -29.20 6.28 -15.38
CA LEU A 333 -28.90 5.58 -14.13
C LEU A 333 -27.73 6.25 -13.37
N ARG A 334 -26.66 6.61 -14.09
CA ARG A 334 -25.54 7.38 -13.53
C ARG A 334 -26.00 8.70 -12.95
N GLY A 335 -26.87 9.44 -13.64
CA GLY A 335 -27.46 10.69 -13.16
C GLY A 335 -28.29 10.48 -11.90
N GLN A 336 -29.10 9.42 -11.84
CA GLN A 336 -29.91 9.07 -10.68
C GLN A 336 -29.00 8.71 -9.47
N ILE A 337 -27.98 7.90 -9.66
CA ILE A 337 -27.00 7.54 -8.61
C ILE A 337 -26.28 8.79 -8.13
N GLN A 338 -25.82 9.66 -9.02
CA GLN A 338 -25.15 10.90 -8.64
C GLN A 338 -26.07 11.82 -7.81
N THR A 339 -27.33 11.94 -8.20
CA THR A 339 -28.33 12.72 -7.46
C THR A 339 -28.57 12.12 -6.09
N TYR A 340 -28.79 10.82 -6.03
CA TYR A 340 -28.97 10.08 -4.77
C TYR A 340 -27.79 10.27 -3.81
N LEU A 341 -26.57 10.10 -4.30
CA LEU A 341 -25.34 10.27 -3.48
C LEU A 341 -25.18 11.72 -3.01
N LYS A 342 -25.55 12.70 -3.86
CA LYS A 342 -25.53 14.12 -3.48
C LYS A 342 -26.53 14.42 -2.37
N ASP A 343 -27.71 13.86 -2.44
CA ASP A 343 -28.76 14.06 -1.43
C ASP A 343 -28.37 13.39 -0.10
N ARG A 344 -27.83 12.17 -0.15
CA ARG A 344 -27.30 11.48 1.04
C ARG A 344 -26.15 12.24 1.68
N ARG A 345 -25.21 12.76 0.88
CA ARG A 345 -24.15 13.64 1.39
C ARG A 345 -24.70 14.89 2.08
N ASN A 346 -25.70 15.53 1.49
CA ASN A 346 -26.30 16.72 2.08
C ASN A 346 -27.01 16.41 3.40
N GLU A 347 -27.71 15.28 3.47
CA GLU A 347 -28.37 14.78 4.68
C GLU A 347 -27.35 14.52 5.79
N ILE A 348 -26.30 13.77 5.51
CA ILE A 348 -25.21 13.50 6.45
C ILE A 348 -24.56 14.80 6.93
N ASN A 349 -24.23 15.71 6.02
CA ASN A 349 -23.65 17.01 6.36
C ASN A 349 -24.57 17.84 7.25
N TYR A 350 -25.87 17.85 6.97
CA TYR A 350 -26.85 18.53 7.80
C TYR A 350 -26.88 17.95 9.22
N MET A 351 -26.92 16.63 9.33
CA MET A 351 -26.95 15.94 10.63
C MET A 351 -25.66 16.17 11.41
N VAL A 352 -24.51 16.09 10.76
CA VAL A 352 -23.22 16.38 11.41
C VAL A 352 -23.19 17.81 11.93
N ARG A 353 -23.61 18.80 11.12
CA ARG A 353 -23.68 20.19 11.56
C ARG A 353 -24.62 20.40 12.76
N LYS A 354 -25.77 19.75 12.74
CA LYS A 354 -26.73 19.82 13.85
C LYS A 354 -26.22 19.14 15.10
N SER A 355 -25.55 17.99 14.97
CA SER A 355 -24.94 17.30 16.11
C SER A 355 -23.80 18.11 16.74
N VAL A 356 -22.97 18.77 15.92
CA VAL A 356 -21.91 19.68 16.40
C VAL A 356 -22.49 20.90 17.11
N GLN A 357 -23.56 21.51 16.54
CA GLN A 357 -24.24 22.62 17.19
C GLN A 357 -24.78 22.22 18.56
N PHE A 358 -25.49 21.10 18.63
CA PHE A 358 -26.04 20.56 19.88
C PHE A 358 -24.95 20.22 20.90
N PHE A 359 -23.83 19.64 20.43
CA PHE A 359 -22.65 19.42 21.27
C PHE A 359 -22.13 20.73 21.86
N GLY A 360 -21.97 21.77 21.03
CA GLY A 360 -21.51 23.09 21.48
C GLY A 360 -22.44 23.71 22.54
N GLU A 361 -23.75 23.67 22.30
CA GLU A 361 -24.76 24.19 23.23
C GLU A 361 -24.68 23.46 24.59
N ASN A 362 -24.66 22.13 24.60
CA ASN A 362 -24.56 21.33 25.82
C ASN A 362 -23.24 21.56 26.59
N VAL A 363 -22.12 21.70 25.87
CA VAL A 363 -20.83 21.98 26.51
C VAL A 363 -20.82 23.37 27.15
N CYS A 364 -21.36 24.38 26.47
CA CYS A 364 -21.49 25.73 27.02
C CYS A 364 -22.36 25.73 28.29
N GLU A 365 -23.52 25.09 28.25
CA GLU A 365 -24.42 24.96 29.39
C GLU A 365 -23.74 24.26 30.57
N ASP A 366 -23.03 23.16 30.34
CA ASP A 366 -22.29 22.44 31.39
C ASP A 366 -21.18 23.30 32.00
N ILE A 367 -20.47 24.08 31.19
CA ILE A 367 -19.42 24.97 31.65
C ILE A 367 -20.01 26.12 32.48
N GLU A 368 -21.08 26.75 31.98
CA GLU A 368 -21.79 27.81 32.69
C GLU A 368 -22.31 27.33 34.04
N ASN A 369 -22.96 26.17 34.07
CA ASN A 369 -23.43 25.57 35.32
C ASN A 369 -22.29 25.28 36.29
N ARG A 370 -21.14 24.77 35.82
CA ARG A 370 -19.96 24.54 36.65
C ARG A 370 -19.39 25.83 37.22
N ILE A 371 -19.32 26.88 36.42
CA ILE A 371 -18.84 28.19 36.85
C ILE A 371 -19.80 28.77 37.93
N GLN A 372 -21.10 28.72 37.72
CA GLN A 372 -22.10 29.23 38.65
C GLN A 372 -22.15 28.48 39.98
N LEU A 373 -21.95 27.16 39.94
CA LEU A 373 -21.98 26.31 41.13
C LEU A 373 -20.63 26.19 41.84
N TYR A 374 -19.56 26.80 41.30
CA TYR A 374 -18.24 26.70 41.88
C TYR A 374 -18.12 27.56 43.16
N GLN A 375 -17.89 26.88 44.26
CA GLN A 375 -17.72 27.52 45.60
C GLN A 375 -16.26 27.45 46.11
N GLY A 376 -15.33 26.90 45.31
CA GLY A 376 -13.92 26.76 45.68
C GLY A 376 -13.14 28.08 45.52
N ALA A 377 -12.02 28.19 46.27
CA ALA A 377 -11.11 29.32 46.15
C ALA A 377 -10.07 29.21 45.01
N ASP A 378 -9.88 28.00 44.49
CA ASP A 378 -8.88 27.71 43.42
C ASP A 378 -9.49 27.76 42.02
N VAL A 379 -9.68 28.98 41.53
CA VAL A 379 -10.20 29.26 40.19
C VAL A 379 -9.27 28.70 39.11
N LYS A 380 -7.96 28.62 39.39
CA LYS A 380 -6.99 28.05 38.44
C LYS A 380 -7.25 26.57 38.19
N ASN A 381 -7.53 25.80 39.22
CA ASN A 381 -7.90 24.37 39.06
C ASN A 381 -9.21 24.22 38.30
N LEU A 382 -10.21 25.09 38.50
CA LEU A 382 -11.45 25.04 37.70
C LEU A 382 -11.17 25.20 36.23
N VAL A 383 -10.37 26.20 35.83
CA VAL A 383 -10.10 26.53 34.43
C VAL A 383 -9.13 25.56 33.77
N GLU A 384 -8.03 25.18 34.43
CA GLU A 384 -6.96 24.38 33.84
C GLU A 384 -7.21 22.86 33.92
N SER A 385 -8.08 22.39 34.84
CA SER A 385 -8.32 20.96 35.03
C SER A 385 -9.78 20.57 34.83
N GLN A 386 -10.73 21.15 35.58
CA GLN A 386 -12.10 20.64 35.60
C GLN A 386 -12.88 20.95 34.32
N ILE A 387 -12.73 22.15 33.74
CA ILE A 387 -13.37 22.51 32.46
C ILE A 387 -12.84 21.63 31.32
N PRO A 388 -11.52 21.48 31.09
CA PRO A 388 -11.00 20.59 30.05
C PRO A 388 -11.46 19.13 30.18
N ILE A 389 -11.52 18.59 31.41
CA ILE A 389 -12.03 17.24 31.64
C ILE A 389 -13.50 17.13 31.19
N THR A 390 -14.33 18.14 31.56
CA THR A 390 -15.74 18.15 31.13
C THR A 390 -15.89 18.19 29.62
N VAL A 391 -15.15 19.08 28.96
CA VAL A 391 -15.16 19.18 27.50
C VAL A 391 -14.73 17.86 26.86
N LYS A 392 -13.63 17.26 27.33
CA LYS A 392 -13.14 15.98 26.83
C LYS A 392 -14.15 14.84 27.03
N SER A 393 -14.80 14.79 28.19
CA SER A 393 -15.83 13.79 28.49
C SER A 393 -17.03 13.93 27.54
N ARG A 394 -17.52 15.16 27.33
CA ARG A 394 -18.64 15.46 26.42
C ARG A 394 -18.27 15.17 24.97
N PHE A 395 -17.05 15.50 24.56
CA PHE A 395 -16.54 15.19 23.23
C PHE A 395 -16.51 13.69 22.97
N ASN A 396 -15.96 12.89 23.88
CA ASN A 396 -15.96 11.44 23.74
C ASN A 396 -17.38 10.86 23.70
N SER A 397 -18.31 11.37 24.52
CA SER A 397 -19.71 10.94 24.48
C SER A 397 -20.36 11.27 23.14
N TRP A 398 -20.11 12.45 22.60
CA TRP A 398 -20.64 12.88 21.30
C TRP A 398 -20.07 12.01 20.15
N VAL A 399 -18.74 11.74 20.14
CA VAL A 399 -18.12 10.88 19.16
C VAL A 399 -18.74 9.48 19.20
N ASN A 400 -18.85 8.88 20.39
CA ASN A 400 -19.40 7.53 20.55
C ASN A 400 -20.87 7.45 20.10
N GLN A 401 -21.66 8.49 20.35
CA GLN A 401 -23.07 8.53 20.01
C GLN A 401 -23.30 8.67 18.48
N TYR A 402 -22.48 9.46 17.80
CA TYR A 402 -22.76 9.82 16.40
C TYR A 402 -21.92 9.06 15.40
N SER A 403 -20.74 8.53 15.76
CA SER A 403 -19.86 7.77 14.89
C SER A 403 -20.54 6.54 14.29
N ASP A 404 -21.14 5.70 15.13
CA ASP A 404 -21.78 4.46 14.68
C ASP A 404 -22.99 4.74 13.78
N TYR A 405 -23.77 5.79 14.11
CA TYR A 405 -24.92 6.18 13.32
C TYR A 405 -24.54 6.70 11.93
N ILE A 406 -23.48 7.49 11.84
CA ILE A 406 -22.95 7.97 10.54
C ILE A 406 -22.43 6.81 9.70
N HIS A 407 -21.70 5.88 10.31
CA HIS A 407 -21.22 4.67 9.63
C HIS A 407 -22.38 3.81 9.11
N GLU A 408 -23.46 3.68 9.88
CA GLU A 408 -24.64 2.93 9.44
C GLU A 408 -25.33 3.59 8.23
N LEU A 409 -25.43 4.93 8.22
CA LEU A 409 -25.97 5.66 7.08
C LEU A 409 -25.13 5.47 5.81
N ILE A 410 -23.82 5.51 5.95
CA ILE A 410 -22.91 5.26 4.82
C ILE A 410 -23.07 3.85 4.29
N ARG A 411 -23.14 2.84 5.17
CA ARG A 411 -23.37 1.43 4.77
C ARG A 411 -24.72 1.25 4.07
N LYS A 412 -25.77 1.89 4.55
CA LYS A 412 -27.08 1.85 3.90
C LYS A 412 -27.03 2.47 2.51
N ALA A 413 -26.38 3.63 2.37
CA ALA A 413 -26.23 4.27 1.07
C ALA A 413 -25.42 3.39 0.08
N GLN A 414 -24.35 2.74 0.54
CA GLN A 414 -23.59 1.79 -0.26
C GLN A 414 -24.44 0.58 -0.68
N ALA A 415 -25.18 -0.01 0.26
CA ALA A 415 -26.02 -1.16 -0.02
C ALA A 415 -27.18 -0.85 -1.01
N GLU A 416 -27.71 0.36 -0.99
CA GLU A 416 -28.75 0.78 -1.93
C GLU A 416 -28.19 0.99 -3.34
N VAL A 417 -26.99 1.54 -3.47
CA VAL A 417 -26.31 1.71 -4.78
C VAL A 417 -25.90 0.35 -5.38
N THR A 418 -25.59 -0.66 -4.56
CA THR A 418 -25.19 -2.00 -5.05
C THR A 418 -26.37 -2.93 -5.34
N LYS A 419 -27.59 -2.60 -4.92
CA LYS A 419 -28.80 -3.41 -5.20
C LYS A 419 -29.53 -3.00 -6.48
N GLY A 420 -29.24 -1.87 -7.06
CA GLY A 420 -29.78 -1.39 -8.34
C GLY A 420 -28.82 -1.62 -9.48
#